data_9a939963fa19b83fcf7417002e2f93a2
#
_entry.id   9a939963fa19b83fcf7417002e2f93a2
#
_cell.length_a   1.000
_cell.length_b   1.000
_cell.length_c   1.000
_cell.angle_alpha   90.00
_cell.angle_beta   90.00
_cell.angle_gamma   90.00
#
_symmetry.space_group_name_H-M   'P 1'
#
loop_
_entity.id
_entity.type
_entity.pdbx_description
1 polymer ?
#
loop_
_entity_poly.entity_id
_entity_poly.type
_entity_poly.pdbx_seq_one_letter_code
_entity_poly.pdbx_strand_id
1 'polypeptide(L)'
;LHNLWVVGWSFGTEISLKWAKDRRIKGLILLSPPLMYTTEAELKFWAEDGRPIIALVPEDDEYLKPQAAREKFAVIPQIDIVEGKGMKHLWLGEPSVQFVHNEIVKHVAPEKYPLPAEI
;
A
#
# COMPACT_ATOMS: atom_id res chain seq x y z
N LEU A 1 -4.49 -3.39 -21.42
CA LEU A 1 -3.61 -3.14 -20.28
C LEU A 1 -3.48 -4.40 -19.47
N HIS A 2 -2.26 -4.93 -19.38
CA HIS A 2 -2.01 -6.21 -18.73
C HIS A 2 -1.49 -6.09 -17.31
N ASN A 3 -1.06 -4.91 -16.88
CA ASN A 3 -0.42 -4.73 -15.59
C ASN A 3 -0.87 -3.42 -14.96
N LEU A 4 -2.18 -3.32 -14.71
CA LEU A 4 -2.78 -2.12 -14.16
C LEU A 4 -2.88 -2.24 -12.63
N TRP A 5 -2.16 -1.36 -11.95
CA TRP A 5 -2.18 -1.26 -10.49
C TRP A 5 -2.67 0.11 -10.07
N VAL A 6 -3.33 0.19 -8.93
CA VAL A 6 -3.74 1.46 -8.34
C VAL A 6 -2.85 1.73 -7.14
N VAL A 7 -2.26 2.93 -7.10
CA VAL A 7 -1.45 3.39 -5.97
C VAL A 7 -2.20 4.53 -5.30
N GLY A 8 -2.55 4.35 -4.03
CA GLY A 8 -3.20 5.38 -3.24
C GLY A 8 -2.28 5.85 -2.12
N TRP A 9 -2.41 7.11 -1.73
CA TRP A 9 -1.64 7.65 -0.61
C TRP A 9 -2.58 8.34 0.37
N SER A 10 -2.42 8.06 1.65
CA SER A 10 -3.19 8.64 2.75
C SER A 10 -4.69 8.45 2.53
N PHE A 11 -5.48 9.50 2.44
CA PHE A 11 -6.92 9.37 2.17
C PHE A 11 -7.18 8.65 0.84
N GLY A 12 -6.27 8.79 -0.13
CA GLY A 12 -6.37 8.05 -1.40
C GLY A 12 -6.37 6.55 -1.23
N THR A 13 -5.78 6.02 -0.14
CA THR A 13 -5.84 4.57 0.14
C THR A 13 -7.26 4.15 0.46
N GLU A 14 -8.00 4.99 1.18
CA GLU A 14 -9.39 4.69 1.55
C GLU A 14 -10.31 4.78 0.33
N ILE A 15 -10.06 5.74 -0.56
CA ILE A 15 -10.78 5.85 -1.83
C ILE A 15 -10.50 4.61 -2.69
N SER A 16 -9.24 4.16 -2.72
CA SER A 16 -8.85 2.97 -3.48
C SER A 16 -9.58 1.72 -2.96
N LEU A 17 -9.60 1.53 -1.64
CA LEU A 17 -10.28 0.38 -1.03
C LEU A 17 -11.77 0.40 -1.29
N LYS A 18 -12.36 1.57 -1.42
CA LYS A 18 -13.79 1.70 -1.65
C LYS A 18 -14.17 1.55 -3.12
N TRP A 19 -13.38 2.09 -4.03
CA TRP A 19 -13.79 2.23 -5.42
C TRP A 19 -12.96 1.47 -6.45
N ALA A 20 -11.72 1.09 -6.15
CA ALA A 20 -10.82 0.49 -7.15
C ALA A 20 -11.06 -1.00 -7.33
N LYS A 21 -12.31 -1.38 -7.56
CA LYS A 21 -12.74 -2.78 -7.63
C LYS A 21 -12.83 -3.33 -9.05
N ASP A 22 -12.54 -2.51 -10.05
CA ASP A 22 -12.60 -2.92 -11.46
C ASP A 22 -11.71 -4.14 -11.68
N ARG A 23 -12.23 -5.10 -12.43
CA ARG A 23 -11.55 -6.38 -12.66
C ARG A 23 -10.24 -6.24 -13.43
N ARG A 24 -10.04 -5.15 -14.15
CA ARG A 24 -8.79 -4.89 -14.88
C ARG A 24 -7.66 -4.50 -13.95
N ILE A 25 -7.97 -4.08 -12.74
CA ILE A 25 -6.95 -3.70 -11.75
C ILE A 25 -6.38 -4.99 -11.13
N LYS A 26 -5.08 -5.16 -11.28
CA LYS A 26 -4.38 -6.35 -10.81
C LYS A 26 -4.20 -6.36 -9.29
N GLY A 27 -3.98 -5.20 -8.70
CA GLY A 27 -3.79 -5.07 -7.25
C GLY A 27 -3.69 -3.63 -6.81
N LEU A 28 -3.56 -3.45 -5.50
CA LEU A 28 -3.46 -2.13 -4.87
C LEU A 28 -2.15 -1.95 -4.15
N ILE A 29 -1.60 -0.75 -4.21
CA ILE A 29 -0.48 -0.34 -3.39
C ILE A 29 -0.94 0.84 -2.55
N LEU A 30 -0.94 0.67 -1.23
CA LEU A 30 -1.48 1.63 -0.29
C LEU A 30 -0.33 2.27 0.49
N LEU A 31 -0.15 3.58 0.31
CA LEU A 31 0.91 4.33 1.00
C LEU A 31 0.32 5.06 2.19
N SER A 32 0.82 4.78 3.38
CA SER A 32 0.39 5.43 4.62
C SER A 32 -1.13 5.36 4.82
N PRO A 33 -1.74 4.17 4.79
CA PRO A 33 -3.19 4.06 4.95
C PRO A 33 -3.62 4.42 6.38
N PRO A 34 -4.47 5.45 6.56
CA PRO A 34 -4.89 5.84 7.90
C PRO A 34 -6.07 5.03 8.43
N LEU A 35 -6.84 4.42 7.57
CA LEU A 35 -8.02 3.61 7.90
C LEU A 35 -9.01 4.33 8.83
N MET A 36 -9.24 5.61 8.55
CA MET A 36 -10.16 6.44 9.34
C MET A 36 -11.61 6.27 8.92
N TYR A 37 -11.85 6.05 7.63
CA TYR A 37 -13.18 5.98 7.05
C TYR A 37 -13.46 4.63 6.38
N THR A 38 -12.47 3.77 6.26
CA THR A 38 -12.62 2.46 5.63
C THR A 38 -13.43 1.54 6.53
N THR A 39 -14.46 0.91 5.98
CA THR A 39 -15.36 0.05 6.74
C THR A 39 -14.88 -1.39 6.77
N GLU A 40 -15.41 -2.16 7.72
CA GLU A 40 -15.13 -3.59 7.79
C GLU A 40 -15.63 -4.31 6.54
N ALA A 41 -16.76 -3.87 5.99
CA ALA A 41 -17.31 -4.46 4.76
C ALA A 41 -16.37 -4.28 3.58
N GLU A 42 -15.71 -3.13 3.48
CA GLU A 42 -14.73 -2.88 2.43
C GLU A 42 -13.50 -3.78 2.59
N LEU A 43 -13.00 -3.93 3.79
CA LEU A 43 -11.88 -4.83 4.06
C LEU A 43 -12.26 -6.29 3.76
N LYS A 44 -13.46 -6.68 4.13
CA LYS A 44 -13.95 -8.04 3.87
C LYS A 44 -14.08 -8.31 2.37
N PHE A 45 -14.53 -7.32 1.60
CA PHE A 45 -14.57 -7.46 0.15
C PHE A 45 -13.20 -7.86 -0.40
N TRP A 46 -12.16 -7.15 0.00
CA TRP A 46 -10.80 -7.41 -0.49
C TRP A 46 -10.25 -8.74 -0.01
N ALA A 47 -10.61 -9.14 1.22
CA ALA A 47 -10.22 -10.45 1.73
C ALA A 47 -10.80 -11.57 0.88
N GLU A 48 -12.07 -11.46 0.51
CA GLU A 48 -12.76 -12.46 -0.31
C GLU A 48 -12.31 -12.41 -1.76
N ASP A 49 -12.01 -11.22 -2.28
CA ASP A 49 -11.57 -11.02 -3.65
C ASP A 49 -10.21 -11.67 -3.92
N GLY A 50 -9.27 -11.54 -3.01
CA GLY A 50 -7.97 -12.21 -3.07
C GLY A 50 -6.89 -11.53 -3.89
N ARG A 51 -7.17 -10.39 -4.55
CA ARG A 51 -6.14 -9.69 -5.32
C ARG A 51 -5.04 -9.16 -4.43
N PRO A 52 -3.79 -9.03 -4.94
CA PRO A 52 -2.68 -8.53 -4.15
C PRO A 52 -2.93 -7.12 -3.61
N ILE A 53 -2.60 -6.91 -2.35
CA ILE A 53 -2.61 -5.60 -1.73
C ILE A 53 -1.31 -5.46 -0.96
N ILE A 54 -0.57 -4.40 -1.24
CA ILE A 54 0.67 -4.09 -0.55
C ILE A 54 0.45 -2.76 0.19
N ALA A 55 0.69 -2.74 1.49
CA ALA A 55 0.57 -1.54 2.29
C ALA A 55 1.94 -1.13 2.80
N LEU A 56 2.39 0.05 2.43
CA LEU A 56 3.63 0.62 2.94
C LEU A 56 3.28 1.52 4.12
N VAL A 57 3.70 1.12 5.31
CA VAL A 57 3.33 1.83 6.55
C VAL A 57 4.58 2.40 7.20
N PRO A 58 4.68 3.74 7.28
CA PRO A 58 5.83 4.36 7.93
C PRO A 58 5.88 4.03 9.41
N GLU A 59 7.07 3.76 9.92
CA GLU A 59 7.26 3.45 11.33
C GLU A 59 6.71 4.54 12.25
N ASP A 60 6.94 5.78 11.87
CA ASP A 60 6.58 6.95 12.67
C ASP A 60 5.34 7.67 12.15
N ASP A 61 4.45 6.94 11.47
CA ASP A 61 3.18 7.51 11.01
C ASP A 61 2.30 7.86 12.20
N GLU A 62 1.87 9.12 12.27
CA GLU A 62 1.05 9.61 13.38
C GLU A 62 -0.40 9.17 13.28
N TYR A 63 -0.86 8.73 12.11
CA TYR A 63 -2.24 8.27 11.92
C TYR A 63 -2.39 6.78 12.16
N LEU A 64 -1.47 5.96 11.64
CA LEU A 64 -1.55 4.52 11.82
C LEU A 64 -0.16 3.92 11.73
N LYS A 65 0.32 3.41 12.86
CA LYS A 65 1.63 2.76 12.93
C LYS A 65 1.57 1.31 12.45
N PRO A 66 2.71 0.70 12.08
CA PRO A 66 2.73 -0.66 11.54
C PRO A 66 2.01 -1.70 12.38
N GLN A 67 2.15 -1.66 13.70
CA GLN A 67 1.48 -2.64 14.56
C GLN A 67 -0.04 -2.54 14.45
N ALA A 68 -0.57 -1.32 14.52
CA ALA A 68 -2.01 -1.10 14.39
C ALA A 68 -2.50 -1.45 12.98
N ALA A 69 -1.68 -1.18 11.97
CA ALA A 69 -2.02 -1.54 10.60
C ALA A 69 -2.15 -3.07 10.47
N ARG A 70 -1.21 -3.82 11.05
CA ARG A 70 -1.27 -5.28 11.02
C ARG A 70 -2.55 -5.79 11.67
N GLU A 71 -2.94 -5.19 12.78
CA GLU A 71 -4.16 -5.59 13.48
C GLU A 71 -5.41 -5.29 12.66
N LYS A 72 -5.50 -4.09 12.09
CA LYS A 72 -6.68 -3.69 11.32
C LYS A 72 -6.79 -4.43 9.99
N PHE A 73 -5.68 -4.72 9.35
CA PHE A 73 -5.65 -5.46 8.07
C PHE A 73 -5.63 -6.97 8.26
N ALA A 74 -5.67 -7.46 9.49
CA ALA A 74 -5.57 -8.91 9.75
C ALA A 74 -6.66 -9.72 9.03
N VAL A 75 -7.79 -9.10 8.73
CA VAL A 75 -8.90 -9.75 8.02
C VAL A 75 -8.55 -10.06 6.56
N ILE A 76 -7.53 -9.39 6.00
CA ILE A 76 -7.11 -9.61 4.60
C ILE A 76 -5.87 -10.49 4.60
N PRO A 77 -6.01 -11.82 4.35
CA PRO A 77 -4.89 -12.74 4.50
C PRO A 77 -3.77 -12.55 3.47
N GLN A 78 -4.09 -12.04 2.29
CA GLN A 78 -3.11 -11.87 1.22
C GLN A 78 -2.33 -10.56 1.30
N ILE A 79 -2.66 -9.67 2.24
CA ILE A 79 -2.01 -8.36 2.32
C ILE A 79 -0.54 -8.50 2.72
N ASP A 80 0.31 -7.71 2.09
CA ASP A 80 1.72 -7.59 2.44
C ASP A 80 1.93 -6.21 3.06
N ILE A 81 2.27 -6.18 4.35
CA ILE A 81 2.49 -4.93 5.06
C ILE A 81 3.99 -4.72 5.21
N VAL A 82 4.49 -3.66 4.57
CA VAL A 82 5.91 -3.34 4.57
C VAL A 82 6.13 -2.10 5.41
N GLU A 83 6.97 -2.22 6.44
CA GLU A 83 7.26 -1.12 7.33
C GLU A 83 8.36 -0.23 6.75
N GLY A 84 8.13 1.10 6.72
CA GLY A 84 9.13 2.08 6.35
C GLY A 84 9.86 2.58 7.59
N LYS A 85 10.97 1.95 7.94
CA LYS A 85 11.70 2.28 9.17
C LYS A 85 12.24 3.69 9.16
N GLY A 86 12.00 4.43 10.24
CA GLY A 86 12.41 5.82 10.36
C GLY A 86 11.65 6.80 9.49
N MET A 87 10.62 6.34 8.79
CA MET A 87 9.86 7.15 7.85
C MET A 87 8.56 7.66 8.46
N LYS A 88 8.03 8.73 7.87
CA LYS A 88 6.84 9.40 8.36
C LYS A 88 5.75 9.40 7.28
N HIS A 89 4.55 9.81 7.67
CA HIS A 89 3.37 9.80 6.81
C HIS A 89 3.59 10.41 5.43
N LEU A 90 4.36 11.47 5.34
CA LEU A 90 4.59 12.18 4.08
C LEU A 90 5.74 11.61 3.24
N TRP A 91 6.44 10.59 3.73
CA TRP A 91 7.57 9.98 3.01
C TRP A 91 8.60 11.01 2.58
N LEU A 92 9.00 11.87 3.53
CA LEU A 92 9.93 12.96 3.27
C LEU A 92 11.37 12.47 3.11
N GLY A 93 12.11 13.14 2.20
CA GLY A 93 13.51 12.88 2.00
C GLY A 93 13.80 11.82 0.95
N GLU A 94 14.97 11.91 0.35
CA GLU A 94 15.38 11.02 -0.72
C GLU A 94 15.37 9.54 -0.36
N PRO A 95 15.85 9.13 0.85
CA PRO A 95 15.76 7.72 1.21
C PRO A 95 14.34 7.18 1.27
N SER A 96 13.37 7.99 1.74
CA SER A 96 11.97 7.58 1.79
C SER A 96 11.39 7.43 0.40
N VAL A 97 11.67 8.38 -0.50
CA VAL A 97 11.20 8.32 -1.88
C VAL A 97 11.79 7.11 -2.59
N GLN A 98 13.08 6.85 -2.41
CA GLN A 98 13.74 5.69 -3.00
C GLN A 98 13.11 4.38 -2.50
N PHE A 99 12.82 4.31 -1.20
CA PHE A 99 12.18 3.15 -0.62
C PHE A 99 10.82 2.89 -1.28
N VAL A 100 9.99 3.94 -1.39
CA VAL A 100 8.66 3.81 -2.00
C VAL A 100 8.76 3.37 -3.46
N HIS A 101 9.63 4.00 -4.23
CA HIS A 101 9.82 3.64 -5.63
C HIS A 101 10.24 2.18 -5.79
N ASN A 102 11.19 1.72 -4.99
CA ASN A 102 11.67 0.35 -5.06
C ASN A 102 10.59 -0.65 -4.67
N GLU A 103 9.78 -0.36 -3.67
CA GLU A 103 8.69 -1.25 -3.29
C GLU A 103 7.61 -1.34 -4.38
N ILE A 104 7.28 -0.21 -5.01
CA ILE A 104 6.34 -0.22 -6.11
C ILE A 104 6.87 -1.07 -7.27
N VAL A 105 8.12 -0.84 -7.68
CA VAL A 105 8.74 -1.57 -8.79
C VAL A 105 8.84 -3.05 -8.49
N LYS A 106 9.20 -3.39 -7.25
CA LYS A 106 9.33 -4.79 -6.81
C LYS A 106 8.04 -5.58 -7.05
N HIS A 107 6.89 -4.97 -6.83
CA HIS A 107 5.60 -5.64 -6.98
C HIS A 107 5.00 -5.51 -8.38
N VAL A 108 5.19 -4.35 -9.02
CA VAL A 108 4.57 -4.05 -10.31
C VAL A 108 5.41 -4.53 -11.48
N ALA A 109 6.73 -4.37 -11.39
CA ALA A 109 7.66 -4.74 -12.46
C ALA A 109 8.93 -5.31 -11.86
N PRO A 110 8.88 -6.51 -11.28
CA PRO A 110 10.02 -7.07 -10.53
C PRO A 110 11.29 -7.22 -11.35
N GLU A 111 11.19 -7.36 -12.67
CA GLU A 111 12.35 -7.44 -13.55
C GLU A 111 13.18 -6.17 -13.57
N LYS A 112 12.62 -5.06 -13.11
CA LYS A 112 13.32 -3.76 -13.06
C LYS A 112 13.79 -3.39 -11.66
N TYR A 113 13.57 -4.27 -10.68
CA TYR A 113 13.97 -4.04 -9.29
C TYR A 113 15.39 -4.52 -9.05
N PRO A 114 16.22 -3.79 -8.28
CA PRO A 114 15.93 -2.44 -7.77
C PRO A 114 16.18 -1.36 -8.82
N LEU A 115 15.53 -0.20 -8.63
CA LEU A 115 15.76 0.92 -9.51
C LEU A 115 17.17 1.50 -9.30
N PRO A 116 17.77 2.09 -10.35
CA PRO A 116 19.04 2.80 -10.18
C PRO A 116 18.92 3.91 -9.15
N ALA A 117 19.99 4.14 -8.38
CA ALA A 117 20.00 5.20 -7.37
C ALA A 117 19.83 6.59 -8.01
N GLU A 118 20.26 6.73 -9.25
CA GLU A 118 20.13 7.97 -10.02
C GLU A 118 19.08 7.75 -11.10
N ILE A 119 17.93 8.36 -10.88
CA ILE A 119 16.81 8.25 -11.83
C ILE A 119 16.51 9.62 -12.41
#